data_a5969c27382fc831a2201f624ddbfa1b
#
_entry.id   a5969c27382fc831a2201f624ddbfa1b
#
_cell.length_a   1.000
_cell.length_b   1.000
_cell.length_c   1.000
_cell.angle_alpha   90.00
_cell.angle_beta   90.00
_cell.angle_gamma   90.00
#
_symmetry.space_group_name_H-M   'P 1'
#
loop_
_entity.id
_entity.type
_entity.pdbx_description
1 polymer ?
#
loop_
_entity_poly.entity_id
_entity_poly.type
_entity_poly.pdbx_seq_one_letter_code
_entity_poly.pdbx_strand_id
1 'polypeptide(L)'
;AKPMVELNTADSLTLLKVRGIGPYTAHTLIKWREKFGGFYAVNQLRDLPGIRAENADIIASQVTVDTSLVKKISINTASYEELVRHPYVSGELAGQIVRFRGYFRPFESVRELGQLDLRNPLDFDKLVPYLITHSTEDSTRSTR
;
A
#
# COMPACT_ATOMS: atom_id res chain seq x y z
N ALA A 1 28.27 6.84 -9.36
CA ALA A 1 27.07 6.68 -8.53
C ALA A 1 26.56 5.25 -8.62
N LYS A 2 26.18 4.68 -7.50
CA LYS A 2 25.62 3.33 -7.47
C LYS A 2 24.20 3.36 -8.05
N PRO A 3 23.83 2.36 -8.89
CA PRO A 3 22.46 2.28 -9.36
C PRO A 3 21.51 2.07 -8.20
N MET A 4 20.34 2.72 -8.27
CA MET A 4 19.30 2.55 -7.27
C MET A 4 18.59 1.22 -7.46
N VAL A 5 18.23 0.57 -6.37
CA VAL A 5 17.45 -0.68 -6.40
C VAL A 5 15.97 -0.34 -6.31
N GLU A 6 15.18 -0.85 -7.23
CA GLU A 6 13.74 -0.63 -7.24
C GLU A 6 13.05 -1.65 -6.32
N LEU A 7 12.34 -1.16 -5.31
CA LEU A 7 11.80 -2.01 -4.24
C LEU A 7 10.68 -2.96 -4.70
N ASN A 8 9.89 -2.57 -5.68
CA ASN A 8 8.73 -3.37 -6.08
C ASN A 8 9.08 -4.57 -6.96
N THR A 9 10.26 -4.58 -7.57
CA THR A 9 10.67 -5.65 -8.46
C THR A 9 11.88 -6.42 -7.97
N ALA A 10 12.64 -5.90 -7.01
CA ALA A 10 13.87 -6.54 -6.57
C ALA A 10 13.59 -7.88 -5.90
N ASP A 11 14.40 -8.89 -6.27
CA ASP A 11 14.39 -10.18 -5.58
C ASP A 11 15.29 -10.10 -4.34
N SER A 12 15.32 -11.18 -3.55
CA SER A 12 16.09 -11.18 -2.30
C SER A 12 17.56 -10.96 -2.53
N LEU A 13 18.12 -11.53 -3.61
CA LEU A 13 19.55 -11.37 -3.91
C LEU A 13 19.89 -9.93 -4.27
N THR A 14 19.03 -9.27 -5.03
CA THR A 14 19.21 -7.87 -5.39
C THR A 14 19.12 -6.98 -4.16
N LEU A 15 18.14 -7.25 -3.27
CA LEU A 15 17.99 -6.49 -2.05
C LEU A 15 19.21 -6.58 -1.13
N LEU A 16 19.86 -7.75 -1.09
CA LEU A 16 21.04 -7.94 -0.25
C LEU A 16 22.23 -7.08 -0.67
N LYS A 17 22.20 -6.53 -1.88
CA LYS A 17 23.24 -5.60 -2.36
C LYS A 17 23.12 -4.22 -1.75
N VAL A 18 21.98 -3.90 -1.15
CA VAL A 18 21.73 -2.60 -0.53
C VAL A 18 22.34 -2.61 0.88
N ARG A 19 23.14 -1.57 1.18
CA ARG A 19 23.71 -1.45 2.52
C ARG A 19 22.58 -1.27 3.53
N GLY A 20 22.61 -2.05 4.59
CA GLY A 20 21.56 -2.04 5.62
C GLY A 20 20.55 -3.16 5.47
N ILE A 21 20.58 -3.89 4.35
CA ILE A 21 19.67 -5.01 4.12
C ILE A 21 20.44 -6.32 4.25
N GLY A 22 20.17 -7.05 5.33
CA GLY A 22 20.59 -8.43 5.49
C GLY A 22 19.46 -9.39 5.13
N PRO A 23 19.66 -10.72 5.34
CA PRO A 23 18.65 -11.71 4.98
C PRO A 23 17.30 -11.48 5.67
N TYR A 24 17.31 -11.10 6.95
CA TYR A 24 16.07 -10.83 7.68
C TYR A 24 15.33 -9.64 7.09
N THR A 25 16.05 -8.55 6.84
CA THR A 25 15.44 -7.33 6.31
C THR A 25 14.93 -7.55 4.89
N ALA A 26 15.67 -8.30 4.06
CA ALA A 26 15.20 -8.64 2.70
C ALA A 26 13.89 -9.41 2.76
N HIS A 27 13.79 -10.40 3.65
CA HIS A 27 12.57 -11.17 3.84
C HIS A 27 11.41 -10.27 4.29
N THR A 28 11.69 -9.38 5.24
CA THR A 28 10.69 -8.44 5.75
C THR A 28 10.17 -7.53 4.64
N LEU A 29 11.06 -7.00 3.81
CA LEU A 29 10.68 -6.12 2.71
C LEU A 29 9.78 -6.83 1.70
N ILE A 30 10.13 -8.06 1.32
CA ILE A 30 9.33 -8.83 0.38
C ILE A 30 7.97 -9.16 0.96
N LYS A 31 7.93 -9.56 2.23
CA LYS A 31 6.68 -9.87 2.93
C LYS A 31 5.73 -8.67 2.95
N TRP A 32 6.24 -7.50 3.33
CA TRP A 32 5.39 -6.31 3.42
C TRP A 32 5.04 -5.75 2.05
N ARG A 33 5.94 -5.88 1.08
CA ARG A 33 5.63 -5.52 -0.31
C ARG A 33 4.39 -6.28 -0.80
N GLU A 34 4.32 -7.57 -0.51
CA GLU A 34 3.17 -8.37 -0.91
C GLU A 34 1.91 -7.97 -0.15
N LYS A 35 2.03 -7.69 1.14
CA LYS A 35 0.88 -7.28 1.96
C LYS A 35 0.30 -5.94 1.53
N PHE A 36 1.16 -4.99 1.15
CA PHE A 36 0.70 -3.68 0.67
C PHE A 36 0.20 -3.73 -0.77
N GLY A 37 0.59 -4.73 -1.54
CA GLY A 37 0.36 -4.71 -2.99
C GLY A 37 1.37 -3.83 -3.72
N GLY A 38 2.51 -3.59 -3.09
CA GLY A 38 3.59 -2.76 -3.58
C GLY A 38 3.83 -1.54 -2.71
N PHE A 39 5.05 -1.01 -2.74
CA PHE A 39 5.37 0.24 -2.07
C PHE A 39 5.04 1.41 -2.99
N TYR A 40 4.45 2.47 -2.45
CA TYR A 40 4.20 3.69 -3.22
C TYR A 40 5.18 4.81 -2.87
N ALA A 41 5.93 4.66 -1.77
CA ALA A 41 6.91 5.67 -1.35
C ALA A 41 8.00 5.02 -0.53
N VAL A 42 9.21 5.54 -0.66
CA VAL A 42 10.37 5.02 0.06
C VAL A 42 10.21 5.19 1.57
N ASN A 43 9.52 6.24 2.01
CA ASN A 43 9.34 6.50 3.44
C ASN A 43 8.47 5.46 4.14
N GLN A 44 7.78 4.58 3.41
CA GLN A 44 7.05 3.47 4.03
C GLN A 44 7.97 2.49 4.76
N LEU A 45 9.26 2.52 4.46
CA LEU A 45 10.23 1.70 5.19
C LEU A 45 10.18 1.95 6.69
N ARG A 46 9.87 3.17 7.11
CA ARG A 46 9.77 3.53 8.53
C ARG A 46 8.54 2.93 9.20
N ASP A 47 7.54 2.54 8.43
CA ASP A 47 6.30 1.94 8.96
C ASP A 47 6.45 0.44 9.21
N LEU A 48 7.53 -0.18 8.75
CA LEU A 48 7.66 -1.63 8.79
C LEU A 48 8.17 -2.10 10.15
N PRO A 49 7.50 -3.08 10.78
CA PRO A 49 8.01 -3.70 12.00
C PRO A 49 9.34 -4.40 11.72
N GLY A 50 10.26 -4.31 12.67
CA GLY A 50 11.55 -4.99 12.57
C GLY A 50 12.63 -4.23 11.84
N ILE A 51 12.31 -3.04 11.31
CA ILE A 51 13.31 -2.17 10.70
C ILE A 51 13.42 -0.90 11.55
N ARG A 52 14.60 -0.64 12.08
CA ARG A 52 14.83 0.57 12.88
C ARG A 52 14.84 1.80 11.99
N ALA A 53 14.44 2.94 12.55
CA ALA A 53 14.37 4.19 11.78
C ALA A 53 15.71 4.56 11.15
N GLU A 54 16.82 4.39 11.89
CA GLU A 54 18.16 4.69 11.36
C GLU A 54 18.48 3.80 10.16
N ASN A 55 18.12 2.52 10.25
CA ASN A 55 18.37 1.59 9.16
C ASN A 55 17.48 1.87 7.96
N ALA A 56 16.23 2.24 8.23
CA ALA A 56 15.30 2.65 7.16
C ALA A 56 15.87 3.83 6.36
N ASP A 57 16.48 4.79 7.06
CA ASP A 57 17.07 5.95 6.39
C ASP A 57 18.29 5.57 5.55
N ILE A 58 19.11 4.63 6.04
CA ILE A 58 20.27 4.14 5.28
C ILE A 58 19.80 3.44 4.00
N ILE A 59 18.78 2.61 4.12
CA ILE A 59 18.22 1.90 2.97
C ILE A 59 17.58 2.89 1.99
N ALA A 60 16.82 3.85 2.50
CA ALA A 60 16.05 4.79 1.69
C ALA A 60 16.90 5.57 0.70
N SER A 61 18.15 5.88 1.05
CA SER A 61 19.04 6.62 0.16
C SER A 61 19.54 5.81 -1.02
N GLN A 62 19.30 4.49 -1.03
CA GLN A 62 19.83 3.57 -2.04
C GLN A 62 18.76 2.93 -2.90
N VAL A 63 17.49 3.22 -2.65
CA VAL A 63 16.37 2.54 -3.31
C VAL A 63 15.42 3.53 -3.94
N THR A 64 14.64 3.02 -4.89
CA THR A 64 13.58 3.79 -5.53
C THR A 64 12.31 2.92 -5.57
N VAL A 65 11.19 3.52 -5.93
CA VAL A 65 9.89 2.84 -5.96
C VAL A 65 9.20 3.17 -7.28
N ASP A 66 8.82 2.13 -8.02
CA ASP A 66 8.00 2.29 -9.22
C ASP A 66 6.53 2.20 -8.81
N THR A 67 5.89 3.36 -8.67
CA THR A 67 4.50 3.44 -8.21
C THR A 67 3.50 2.86 -9.21
N SER A 68 3.88 2.72 -10.47
CA SER A 68 2.99 2.12 -11.47
C SER A 68 2.72 0.65 -11.20
N LEU A 69 3.55 0.01 -10.37
CA LEU A 69 3.41 -1.40 -10.03
C LEU A 69 2.53 -1.63 -8.80
N VAL A 70 2.04 -0.57 -8.16
CA VAL A 70 1.17 -0.67 -6.98
C VAL A 70 -0.19 -1.20 -7.38
N LYS A 71 -0.66 -2.24 -6.68
CA LYS A 71 -1.99 -2.81 -6.91
C LYS A 71 -3.03 -1.97 -6.19
N LYS A 72 -4.08 -1.59 -6.92
CA LYS A 72 -5.16 -0.78 -6.37
C LYS A 72 -6.32 -1.65 -5.91
N ILE A 73 -7.02 -1.19 -4.87
CA ILE A 73 -8.19 -1.88 -4.33
C ILE A 73 -9.40 -0.98 -4.56
N SER A 74 -10.46 -1.54 -5.18
CA SER A 74 -11.68 -0.79 -5.38
C SER A 74 -12.55 -0.82 -4.13
N ILE A 75 -12.84 0.36 -3.58
CA ILE A 75 -13.69 0.46 -2.39
C ILE A 75 -15.15 0.14 -2.71
N ASN A 76 -15.53 0.11 -3.98
CA ASN A 76 -16.90 -0.22 -4.38
C ASN A 76 -17.12 -1.70 -4.69
N THR A 77 -16.06 -2.47 -4.96
CA THR A 77 -16.21 -3.87 -5.37
C THR A 77 -15.45 -4.86 -4.50
N ALA A 78 -14.44 -4.43 -3.76
CA ALA A 78 -13.66 -5.34 -2.91
C ALA A 78 -14.52 -5.86 -1.76
N SER A 79 -14.33 -7.14 -1.41
CA SER A 79 -15.01 -7.73 -0.25
C SER A 79 -14.38 -7.20 1.04
N TYR A 80 -15.08 -7.42 2.16
CA TYR A 80 -14.53 -7.10 3.49
C TYR A 80 -13.17 -7.77 3.67
N GLU A 81 -13.08 -9.06 3.32
CA GLU A 81 -11.85 -9.83 3.46
C GLU A 81 -10.71 -9.27 2.61
N GLU A 82 -11.01 -8.85 1.39
CA GLU A 82 -10.01 -8.23 0.53
C GLU A 82 -9.53 -6.90 1.08
N LEU A 83 -10.46 -6.11 1.62
CA LEU A 83 -10.12 -4.80 2.20
C LEU A 83 -9.21 -4.95 3.41
N VAL A 84 -9.53 -5.85 4.35
CA VAL A 84 -8.75 -5.98 5.59
C VAL A 84 -7.39 -6.64 5.39
N ARG A 85 -7.14 -7.25 4.23
CA ARG A 85 -5.81 -7.79 3.93
C ARG A 85 -4.77 -6.70 3.85
N HIS A 86 -5.17 -5.48 3.47
CA HIS A 86 -4.23 -4.38 3.38
C HIS A 86 -3.88 -3.87 4.78
N PRO A 87 -2.59 -3.74 5.11
CA PRO A 87 -2.17 -3.34 6.45
C PRO A 87 -2.70 -1.97 6.91
N TYR A 88 -3.00 -1.06 5.99
CA TYR A 88 -3.52 0.26 6.33
C TYR A 88 -5.04 0.29 6.48
N VAL A 89 -5.74 -0.81 6.17
CA VAL A 89 -7.19 -0.87 6.27
C VAL A 89 -7.56 -1.65 7.53
N SER A 90 -8.19 -0.96 8.48
CA SER A 90 -8.68 -1.59 9.70
C SER A 90 -9.99 -2.34 9.43
N GLY A 91 -10.35 -3.25 10.36
CA GLY A 91 -11.65 -3.91 10.28
C GLY A 91 -12.80 -2.90 10.37
N GLU A 92 -12.62 -1.84 11.18
CA GLU A 92 -13.62 -0.78 11.29
C GLU A 92 -13.83 -0.08 9.95
N LEU A 93 -12.74 0.31 9.29
CA LEU A 93 -12.83 0.98 7.99
C LEU A 93 -13.47 0.06 6.95
N ALA A 94 -13.02 -1.19 6.86
CA ALA A 94 -13.57 -2.14 5.89
C ALA A 94 -15.06 -2.37 6.12
N GLY A 95 -15.48 -2.50 7.38
CA GLY A 95 -16.90 -2.68 7.73
C GLY A 95 -17.74 -1.47 7.34
N GLN A 96 -17.23 -0.26 7.59
CA GLN A 96 -17.93 0.97 7.23
C GLN A 96 -18.04 1.13 5.71
N ILE A 97 -16.98 0.77 4.97
CA ILE A 97 -17.00 0.81 3.51
C ILE A 97 -18.10 -0.11 2.95
N VAL A 98 -18.10 -1.36 3.40
CA VAL A 98 -19.07 -2.35 2.92
C VAL A 98 -20.49 -1.91 3.26
N ARG A 99 -20.68 -1.41 4.47
CA ARG A 99 -22.00 -0.95 4.93
C ARG A 99 -22.50 0.25 4.14
N PHE A 100 -21.66 1.25 3.95
CA PHE A 100 -22.03 2.46 3.22
C PHE A 100 -22.47 2.13 1.79
N ARG A 101 -21.65 1.41 1.04
CA ARG A 101 -21.97 1.10 -0.37
C ARG A 101 -23.17 0.18 -0.51
N GLY A 102 -23.44 -0.64 0.52
CA GLY A 102 -24.56 -1.57 0.49
C GLY A 102 -25.88 -0.93 0.85
N TYR A 103 -25.88 0.05 1.76
CA TYR A 103 -27.12 0.68 2.25
C TYR A 103 -27.42 2.01 1.59
N PHE A 104 -26.42 2.70 1.09
CA PHE A 104 -26.63 4.04 0.52
C PHE A 104 -26.37 4.04 -0.98
N ARG A 105 -25.13 4.02 -1.40
CA ARG A 105 -24.74 4.08 -2.79
C ARG A 105 -23.25 3.81 -2.93
N PRO A 106 -22.76 3.51 -4.14
CA PRO A 106 -21.31 3.42 -4.37
C PRO A 106 -20.62 4.74 -4.06
N PHE A 107 -19.36 4.65 -3.65
CA PHE A 107 -18.55 5.84 -3.47
C PHE A 107 -18.26 6.50 -4.82
N GLU A 108 -18.36 7.81 -4.90
CA GLU A 108 -18.02 8.56 -6.09
C GLU A 108 -16.54 8.91 -6.12
N SER A 109 -15.93 9.07 -4.93
CA SER A 109 -14.50 9.32 -4.82
C SER A 109 -13.96 8.69 -3.55
N VAL A 110 -12.65 8.43 -3.53
CA VAL A 110 -11.97 7.90 -2.33
C VAL A 110 -12.05 8.90 -1.17
N ARG A 111 -12.11 10.19 -1.48
CA ARG A 111 -12.19 11.23 -0.44
C ARG A 111 -13.46 11.15 0.42
N GLU A 112 -14.51 10.51 -0.09
CA GLU A 112 -15.73 10.32 0.68
C GLU A 112 -15.51 9.47 1.94
N LEU A 113 -14.42 8.71 1.99
CA LEU A 113 -14.09 7.95 3.19
C LEU A 113 -13.91 8.85 4.42
N GLY A 114 -13.56 10.12 4.22
CA GLY A 114 -13.44 11.06 5.30
C GLY A 114 -14.77 11.41 5.96
N GLN A 115 -15.89 11.05 5.35
CA GLN A 115 -17.23 11.28 5.89
C GLN A 115 -17.72 10.12 6.76
N LEU A 116 -16.99 9.02 6.79
CA LEU A 116 -17.36 7.87 7.61
C LEU A 116 -17.11 8.18 9.09
N ASP A 117 -17.99 7.65 9.93
CA ASP A 117 -17.86 7.83 11.39
C ASP A 117 -16.92 6.76 11.95
N LEU A 118 -15.65 7.09 12.03
CA LEU A 118 -14.60 6.17 12.48
C LEU A 118 -14.10 6.58 13.86
N ARG A 119 -13.86 5.58 14.71
CA ARG A 119 -13.26 5.82 16.03
C ARG A 119 -11.82 6.30 15.92
N ASN A 120 -11.09 5.74 14.96
CA ASN A 120 -9.71 6.11 14.72
C ASN A 120 -9.63 6.93 13.44
N PRO A 121 -8.92 8.08 13.45
CA PRO A 121 -8.80 8.91 12.26
C PRO A 121 -8.15 8.15 11.10
N LEU A 122 -8.59 8.43 9.88
CA LEU A 122 -7.98 7.92 8.68
C LEU A 122 -6.69 8.67 8.36
N ASP A 123 -5.68 7.93 7.97
CA ASP A 123 -4.50 8.52 7.37
C ASP A 123 -4.66 8.44 5.85
N PHE A 124 -5.27 9.46 5.28
CA PHE A 124 -5.52 9.52 3.84
C PHE A 124 -4.26 9.44 3.01
N ASP A 125 -3.19 10.07 3.48
CA ASP A 125 -1.93 10.10 2.72
C ASP A 125 -1.37 8.69 2.52
N LYS A 126 -1.59 7.80 3.47
CA LYS A 126 -1.15 6.41 3.37
C LYS A 126 -2.11 5.56 2.55
N LEU A 127 -3.41 5.83 2.63
CA LEU A 127 -4.44 5.00 2.01
C LEU A 127 -4.72 5.34 0.55
N VAL A 128 -4.76 6.63 0.21
CA VAL A 128 -5.19 7.08 -1.12
C VAL A 128 -4.41 6.40 -2.26
N PRO A 129 -3.08 6.21 -2.17
CA PRO A 129 -2.36 5.56 -3.25
C PRO A 129 -2.80 4.13 -3.57
N TYR A 130 -3.49 3.48 -2.65
CA TYR A 130 -3.92 2.09 -2.80
C TYR A 130 -5.40 1.93 -3.17
N LEU A 131 -6.17 3.00 -3.19
CA LEU A 131 -7.63 2.91 -3.32
C LEU A 131 -8.13 3.58 -4.59
N ILE A 132 -9.14 2.94 -5.20
CA ILE A 132 -9.88 3.48 -6.35
C ILE A 132 -11.36 3.21 -6.14
N THR A 133 -12.21 3.88 -6.93
CA THR A 133 -13.67 3.73 -6.84
C THR A 133 -14.24 2.82 -7.92
N HIS A 134 -13.53 2.62 -9.03
CA HIS A 134 -13.97 1.73 -10.10
C HIS A 134 -13.20 0.41 -10.00
N SER A 135 -13.65 -0.63 -10.69
CA SER A 135 -12.94 -1.90 -10.70
C SER A 135 -11.64 -1.77 -11.50
N THR A 136 -10.64 -2.61 -11.17
CA THR A 136 -9.38 -2.62 -11.91
C THR A 136 -9.58 -2.97 -13.38
N GLU A 137 -10.62 -3.76 -13.69
CA GLU A 137 -10.97 -4.08 -15.06
C GLU A 137 -11.49 -2.85 -15.80
N ASP A 138 -12.30 -2.02 -15.10
CA ASP A 138 -12.86 -0.81 -15.71
C ASP A 138 -11.78 0.23 -15.98
N SER A 139 -10.74 0.30 -15.14
CA SER A 139 -9.67 1.26 -15.40
C SER A 139 -8.90 0.90 -16.68
N THR A 140 -8.82 -0.37 -17.04
CA THR A 140 -8.24 -0.79 -18.31
C THR A 140 -9.10 -0.35 -19.49
N ARG A 141 -10.44 -0.39 -19.34
CA ARG A 141 -11.36 0.03 -20.38
C ARG A 141 -11.39 1.54 -20.57
N SER A 142 -11.18 2.30 -19.51
CA SER A 142 -11.28 3.77 -19.58
C SER A 142 -10.11 4.41 -20.29
N THR A 143 -9.09 3.67 -20.69
CA THR A 143 -7.94 4.20 -21.44
C THR A 143 -8.15 4.24 -22.94
N ARG A 144 -9.33 4.00 -23.43
CA ARG A 144 -9.65 4.09 -24.86
C ARG A 144 -9.59 5.51 -25.39
#